data_97c5dce8814701e2ede61005627af3aa
#
_entry.id   97c5dce8814701e2ede61005627af3aa
#
_cell.length_a   1.000
_cell.length_b   1.000
_cell.length_c   1.000
_cell.angle_alpha   90.00
_cell.angle_beta   90.00
_cell.angle_gamma   90.00
#
_symmetry.space_group_name_H-M   'P 1'
#
loop_
_entity.id
_entity.type
_entity.pdbx_description
1 polymer ?
#
loop_
_entity_poly.entity_id
_entity_poly.type
_entity_poly.pdbx_seq_one_letter_code
_entity_poly.pdbx_strand_id
1 'polypeptide(L)'
;QYSRFLFSPHLSSFIYILRIFTPRKREKTVDKMKKQILLIAILLCSAFVQAQEVFVTADFVSSYIWRGIDSGNASVQPSLGLNWKGLTVYAWGSTEFREKNNEIDLSLEYEYKNLTLYANNYFTQTEEEPFKYFNYSSHSTGHTFEVGAGYMLSEKFPLSVSWYTTFAGNDYRENGNRAWSSYCELSYPFSVKDVNMSVEAGFTPWESMYSDKFNVVNIGLSATKEIKITSNFSLPIFGKLIANPYEEQLYFVFGITL
;
A
#
# COMPACT_ATOMS: atom_id res chain seq x y z
N GLN A 1 45.12 -66.73 -26.06
CA GLN A 1 45.01 -65.53 -26.92
C GLN A 1 43.55 -65.10 -26.93
N TYR A 2 43.19 -64.11 -26.14
CA TYR A 2 41.85 -63.51 -26.13
C TYR A 2 41.99 -62.03 -26.41
N SER A 3 41.41 -61.57 -27.51
CA SER A 3 41.32 -60.15 -27.85
C SER A 3 40.11 -59.55 -27.14
N ARG A 4 40.39 -58.49 -26.30
CA ARG A 4 39.38 -57.67 -25.63
C ARG A 4 38.95 -56.57 -26.60
N PHE A 5 37.62 -56.51 -26.92
CA PHE A 5 36.99 -55.36 -27.55
C PHE A 5 36.85 -54.23 -26.52
N LEU A 6 37.46 -53.09 -26.77
CA LEU A 6 37.30 -51.85 -26.01
C LEU A 6 36.05 -51.12 -26.54
N PHE A 7 35.05 -51.00 -25.69
CA PHE A 7 33.92 -50.09 -25.92
C PHE A 7 34.36 -48.64 -25.64
N SER A 8 34.16 -47.75 -26.61
CA SER A 8 34.53 -46.35 -26.56
C SER A 8 33.58 -45.56 -25.63
N PRO A 9 34.07 -44.67 -24.72
CA PRO A 9 33.28 -43.92 -23.77
C PRO A 9 32.59 -42.66 -24.34
N HIS A 10 32.54 -42.48 -25.66
CA HIS A 10 32.04 -41.25 -26.25
C HIS A 10 30.53 -41.15 -26.50
N LEU A 11 29.77 -42.23 -26.27
CA LEU A 11 28.32 -42.24 -26.54
C LEU A 11 27.46 -41.69 -25.34
N SER A 12 28.00 -41.75 -24.14
CA SER A 12 27.30 -41.28 -22.93
C SER A 12 27.31 -39.75 -22.78
N SER A 13 28.32 -39.07 -23.31
CA SER A 13 28.44 -37.60 -23.23
C SER A 13 27.47 -36.86 -24.16
N PHE A 14 27.10 -37.49 -25.28
CA PHE A 14 26.19 -36.85 -26.27
C PHE A 14 24.71 -36.88 -25.79
N ILE A 15 24.32 -37.85 -24.98
CA ILE A 15 22.97 -37.95 -24.42
C ILE A 15 22.80 -36.95 -23.25
N TYR A 16 23.86 -36.61 -22.53
CA TYR A 16 23.85 -35.64 -21.46
C TYR A 16 23.71 -34.19 -21.95
N ILE A 17 24.30 -33.85 -23.10
CA ILE A 17 24.25 -32.51 -23.71
C ILE A 17 22.87 -32.25 -24.35
N LEU A 18 22.20 -33.25 -24.89
CA LEU A 18 20.82 -33.09 -25.43
C LEU A 18 19.74 -32.90 -24.37
N ARG A 19 20.00 -33.22 -23.08
CA ARG A 19 19.08 -32.96 -21.95
C ARG A 19 19.15 -31.54 -21.44
N ILE A 20 20.19 -30.79 -21.74
CA ILE A 20 20.37 -29.38 -21.26
C ILE A 20 19.62 -28.39 -22.17
N PHE A 21 19.35 -28.75 -23.43
CA PHE A 21 18.70 -27.86 -24.40
C PHE A 21 17.19 -28.11 -24.63
N THR A 22 16.57 -29.07 -23.95
CA THR A 22 15.11 -29.16 -23.95
C THR A 22 14.53 -28.22 -22.91
N PRO A 23 13.81 -27.13 -23.30
CA PRO A 23 13.19 -26.21 -22.32
C PRO A 23 12.24 -27.04 -21.45
N ARG A 24 12.45 -27.00 -20.15
CA ARG A 24 11.64 -27.72 -19.16
C ARG A 24 10.17 -27.36 -19.38
N LYS A 25 9.30 -28.37 -19.41
CA LYS A 25 7.83 -28.20 -19.52
C LYS A 25 7.27 -27.10 -18.58
N ARG A 26 7.95 -26.87 -17.47
CA ARG A 26 7.62 -25.86 -16.47
C ARG A 26 7.78 -24.41 -16.97
N GLU A 27 8.80 -24.09 -17.76
CA GLU A 27 9.00 -22.72 -18.33
C GLU A 27 7.92 -22.39 -19.36
N LYS A 28 7.56 -23.34 -20.21
CA LYS A 28 6.48 -23.15 -21.19
C LYS A 28 5.12 -22.94 -20.53
N THR A 29 4.88 -23.58 -19.38
CA THR A 29 3.63 -23.40 -18.61
C THR A 29 3.59 -22.04 -17.94
N VAL A 30 4.71 -21.58 -17.36
CA VAL A 30 4.83 -20.25 -16.73
C VAL A 30 4.67 -19.14 -17.77
N ASP A 31 5.28 -19.27 -18.95
CA ASP A 31 5.11 -18.31 -20.05
C ASP A 31 3.69 -18.27 -20.60
N LYS A 32 3.04 -19.43 -20.68
CA LYS A 32 1.62 -19.51 -21.07
C LYS A 32 0.72 -18.82 -20.03
N MET A 33 0.98 -19.05 -18.74
CA MET A 33 0.24 -18.39 -17.67
C MET A 33 0.46 -16.87 -17.67
N LYS A 34 1.69 -16.38 -17.84
CA LYS A 34 1.98 -14.95 -17.95
C LYS A 34 1.22 -14.29 -19.11
N LYS A 35 1.21 -14.94 -20.27
CA LYS A 35 0.45 -14.48 -21.46
C LYS A 35 -1.06 -14.48 -21.20
N GLN A 36 -1.58 -15.50 -20.52
CA GLN A 36 -3.00 -15.56 -20.16
C GLN A 36 -3.38 -14.48 -19.15
N ILE A 37 -2.55 -14.24 -18.13
CA ILE A 37 -2.74 -13.16 -17.14
C ILE A 37 -2.69 -11.80 -17.84
N LEU A 38 -1.74 -11.57 -18.73
CA LEU A 38 -1.64 -10.36 -19.53
C LEU A 38 -2.86 -10.18 -20.43
N LEU A 39 -3.33 -11.24 -21.07
CA LEU A 39 -4.52 -11.21 -21.93
C LEU A 39 -5.80 -10.92 -21.12
N ILE A 40 -5.92 -11.53 -19.94
CA ILE A 40 -7.02 -11.28 -19.01
C ILE A 40 -6.96 -9.82 -18.50
N ALA A 41 -5.78 -9.33 -18.18
CA ALA A 41 -5.58 -7.94 -17.79
C ALA A 41 -5.99 -6.95 -18.91
N ILE A 42 -5.59 -7.23 -20.16
CA ILE A 42 -5.97 -6.42 -21.33
C ILE A 42 -7.48 -6.51 -21.61
N LEU A 43 -8.09 -7.69 -21.49
CA LEU A 43 -9.54 -7.88 -21.65
C LEU A 43 -10.33 -7.21 -20.52
N LEU A 44 -9.85 -7.27 -19.29
CA LEU A 44 -10.42 -6.50 -18.18
C LEU A 44 -10.30 -5.01 -18.46
N CYS A 45 -9.14 -4.50 -18.90
CA CYS A 45 -8.98 -3.11 -19.29
C CYS A 45 -9.94 -2.68 -20.40
N SER A 46 -10.22 -3.52 -21.40
CA SER A 46 -11.11 -3.19 -22.52
C SER A 46 -12.60 -3.25 -22.18
N ALA A 47 -13.01 -4.08 -21.23
CA ALA A 47 -14.40 -4.17 -20.77
C ALA A 47 -14.83 -3.00 -19.87
N PHE A 48 -13.87 -2.22 -19.37
CA PHE A 48 -14.08 -1.16 -18.41
C PHE A 48 -14.25 0.25 -19.01
N VAL A 49 -14.26 0.44 -20.32
CA VAL A 49 -14.16 1.77 -20.98
C VAL A 49 -15.42 2.67 -20.85
N GLN A 50 -16.54 2.24 -20.27
CA GLN A 50 -17.80 3.02 -20.41
C GLN A 50 -18.36 3.71 -19.15
N ALA A 51 -17.73 3.68 -17.99
CA ALA A 51 -18.21 4.45 -16.82
C ALA A 51 -17.14 4.54 -15.72
N GLN A 52 -15.89 4.79 -16.08
CA GLN A 52 -14.78 4.85 -15.12
C GLN A 52 -14.28 6.27 -15.00
N GLU A 53 -14.06 6.66 -13.79
CA GLU A 53 -13.36 7.89 -13.47
C GLU A 53 -11.91 7.54 -13.13
N VAL A 54 -10.98 7.98 -13.99
CA VAL A 54 -9.54 7.87 -13.75
C VAL A 54 -9.09 9.14 -13.05
N PHE A 55 -8.34 9.01 -12.00
CA PHE A 55 -7.76 10.16 -11.30
C PHE A 55 -6.23 10.05 -11.23
N VAL A 56 -5.59 11.20 -11.28
CA VAL A 56 -4.16 11.39 -11.03
C VAL A 56 -4.03 12.60 -10.14
N THR A 57 -3.38 12.43 -8.99
CA THR A 57 -3.11 13.51 -8.04
C THR A 57 -1.69 13.44 -7.53
N ALA A 58 -1.19 14.50 -6.93
CA ALA A 58 0.08 14.49 -6.23
C ALA A 58 0.03 15.45 -5.04
N ASP A 59 0.28 14.93 -3.84
CA ASP A 59 0.47 15.74 -2.65
C ASP A 59 1.95 16.11 -2.49
N PHE A 60 2.21 17.37 -2.14
CA PHE A 60 3.50 17.85 -1.69
C PHE A 60 3.36 18.15 -0.21
N VAL A 61 4.09 17.41 0.62
CA VAL A 61 3.92 17.45 2.09
C VAL A 61 5.21 17.84 2.78
N SER A 62 5.07 18.54 3.91
CA SER A 62 6.23 18.91 4.76
C SER A 62 6.81 17.75 5.54
N SER A 63 6.00 16.72 5.83
CA SER A 63 6.39 15.44 6.43
C SER A 63 5.30 14.41 6.19
N TYR A 64 5.65 13.14 6.25
CA TYR A 64 4.72 12.02 6.10
C TYR A 64 4.46 11.38 7.47
N ILE A 65 3.30 11.65 8.06
CA ILE A 65 2.85 11.05 9.32
C ILE A 65 1.67 10.13 9.00
N TRP A 66 1.84 8.84 9.25
CA TRP A 66 0.84 7.81 9.00
C TRP A 66 0.34 7.20 10.30
N ARG A 67 -0.96 7.38 10.63
CA ARG A 67 -1.58 6.85 11.86
C ARG A 67 -0.81 7.23 13.14
N GLY A 68 -0.25 8.45 13.19
CA GLY A 68 0.56 8.94 14.29
C GLY A 68 2.04 8.51 14.27
N ILE A 69 2.45 7.66 13.33
CA ILE A 69 3.85 7.25 13.13
C ILE A 69 4.54 8.24 12.17
N ASP A 70 5.72 8.68 12.53
CA ASP A 70 6.61 9.41 11.62
C ASP A 70 7.17 8.45 10.57
N SER A 71 6.59 8.51 9.37
CA SER A 71 6.90 7.62 8.25
C SER A 71 7.82 8.28 7.22
N GLY A 72 8.14 9.57 7.38
CA GLY A 72 9.09 10.23 6.48
C GLY A 72 9.06 11.74 6.49
N ASN A 73 10.09 12.31 5.88
CA ASN A 73 10.31 13.73 5.75
C ASN A 73 9.46 14.36 4.62
N ALA A 74 9.81 15.60 4.24
CA ALA A 74 9.18 16.28 3.13
C ALA A 74 9.26 15.45 1.84
N SER A 75 8.12 15.21 1.21
CA SER A 75 8.00 14.27 0.10
C SER A 75 6.97 14.72 -0.95
N VAL A 76 7.05 14.10 -2.11
CA VAL A 76 5.99 14.10 -3.11
C VAL A 76 5.27 12.75 -3.07
N GLN A 77 3.94 12.80 -3.08
CA GLN A 77 3.07 11.63 -2.90
C GLN A 77 2.05 11.53 -4.04
N PRO A 78 2.46 10.96 -5.20
CA PRO A 78 1.55 10.78 -6.33
C PRO A 78 0.56 9.64 -6.09
N SER A 79 -0.65 9.81 -6.65
CA SER A 79 -1.67 8.78 -6.74
C SER A 79 -2.16 8.62 -8.17
N LEU A 80 -2.39 7.39 -8.59
CA LEU A 80 -3.02 7.04 -9.86
C LEU A 80 -4.05 5.94 -9.62
N GLY A 81 -5.28 6.18 -10.01
CA GLY A 81 -6.31 5.18 -9.78
C GLY A 81 -7.53 5.34 -10.66
N LEU A 82 -8.48 4.47 -10.42
CA LEU A 82 -9.77 4.44 -11.10
C LEU A 82 -10.90 4.12 -10.12
N ASN A 83 -12.05 4.76 -10.34
CA ASN A 83 -13.29 4.50 -9.65
C ASN A 83 -14.28 3.82 -10.60
N TRP A 84 -14.96 2.79 -10.12
CA TRP A 84 -16.00 2.12 -10.86
C TRP A 84 -17.07 1.53 -9.94
N LYS A 85 -18.27 2.12 -9.91
CA LYS A 85 -19.44 1.62 -9.16
C LYS A 85 -19.14 1.26 -7.70
N GLY A 86 -18.46 2.14 -7.00
CA GLY A 86 -18.05 1.96 -5.61
C GLY A 86 -16.75 1.18 -5.41
N LEU A 87 -16.17 0.61 -6.47
CA LEU A 87 -14.84 0.03 -6.42
C LEU A 87 -13.80 1.07 -6.81
N THR A 88 -12.82 1.31 -5.96
CA THR A 88 -11.63 2.12 -6.23
C THR A 88 -10.41 1.22 -6.20
N VAL A 89 -9.59 1.32 -7.24
CA VAL A 89 -8.27 0.66 -7.31
C VAL A 89 -7.24 1.73 -7.59
N TYR A 90 -6.22 1.83 -6.76
CA TYR A 90 -5.19 2.84 -6.96
C TYR A 90 -3.81 2.39 -6.50
N ALA A 91 -2.81 3.01 -7.11
CA ALA A 91 -1.44 3.01 -6.64
C ALA A 91 -1.16 4.39 -6.02
N TRP A 92 -0.54 4.38 -4.86
CA TRP A 92 -0.01 5.56 -4.20
C TRP A 92 1.49 5.36 -4.00
N GLY A 93 2.24 6.44 -3.93
CA GLY A 93 3.65 6.36 -3.62
C GLY A 93 4.12 7.56 -2.81
N SER A 94 5.24 7.42 -2.12
CA SER A 94 5.94 8.51 -1.44
C SER A 94 7.42 8.48 -1.80
N THR A 95 7.96 9.63 -2.18
CA THR A 95 9.40 9.79 -2.43
C THR A 95 9.88 11.03 -1.70
N GLU A 96 10.81 10.84 -0.78
CA GLU A 96 11.41 11.93 -0.02
C GLU A 96 12.38 12.76 -0.86
N PHE A 97 12.49 14.06 -0.53
CA PHE A 97 13.41 14.95 -1.24
C PHE A 97 14.88 14.83 -0.83
N ARG A 98 15.15 14.29 0.34
CA ARG A 98 16.51 14.22 0.90
C ARG A 98 17.07 12.82 1.03
N GLU A 99 16.24 11.87 1.41
CA GLU A 99 16.63 10.49 1.69
C GLU A 99 16.05 9.56 0.64
N LYS A 100 16.63 8.38 0.49
CA LYS A 100 16.14 7.39 -0.48
C LYS A 100 15.05 6.50 0.18
N ASN A 101 14.13 7.12 0.88
CA ASN A 101 12.96 6.43 1.39
C ASN A 101 11.86 6.51 0.33
N ASN A 102 11.45 5.36 -0.15
CA ASN A 102 10.38 5.23 -1.12
C ASN A 102 9.34 4.26 -0.59
N GLU A 103 8.08 4.62 -0.78
CA GLU A 103 6.95 3.75 -0.52
C GLU A 103 6.09 3.63 -1.76
N ILE A 104 5.59 2.43 -2.02
CA ILE A 104 4.65 2.14 -3.11
C ILE A 104 3.55 1.27 -2.53
N ASP A 105 2.33 1.79 -2.56
CA ASP A 105 1.16 1.11 -2.07
C ASP A 105 0.22 0.77 -3.21
N LEU A 106 -0.41 -0.40 -3.11
CA LEU A 106 -1.50 -0.81 -3.98
C LEU A 106 -2.72 -1.03 -3.11
N SER A 107 -3.79 -0.30 -3.42
CA SER A 107 -5.00 -0.30 -2.62
C SER A 107 -6.23 -0.65 -3.44
N LEU A 108 -7.12 -1.36 -2.80
CA LEU A 108 -8.46 -1.68 -3.30
C LEU A 108 -9.45 -1.29 -2.21
N GLU A 109 -10.43 -0.47 -2.58
CA GLU A 109 -11.53 -0.05 -1.71
C GLU A 109 -12.85 -0.38 -2.37
N TYR A 110 -13.81 -0.84 -1.57
CA TYR A 110 -15.16 -1.07 -2.06
C TYR A 110 -16.18 -0.44 -1.12
N GLU A 111 -16.89 0.55 -1.64
CA GLU A 111 -17.94 1.26 -0.93
C GLU A 111 -19.31 0.68 -1.26
N TYR A 112 -20.06 0.33 -0.24
CA TYR A 112 -21.48 -0.04 -0.33
C TYR A 112 -22.26 0.65 0.77
N LYS A 113 -23.02 1.67 0.41
CA LYS A 113 -23.76 2.54 1.34
C LYS A 113 -22.80 3.17 2.36
N ASN A 114 -22.96 2.84 3.64
CA ASN A 114 -22.16 3.37 4.74
C ASN A 114 -20.94 2.48 5.09
N LEU A 115 -20.80 1.35 4.41
CA LEU A 115 -19.70 0.40 4.63
C LEU A 115 -18.64 0.58 3.56
N THR A 116 -17.38 0.67 3.97
CA THR A 116 -16.21 0.62 3.10
C THR A 116 -15.34 -0.57 3.50
N LEU A 117 -14.93 -1.37 2.55
CA LEU A 117 -13.98 -2.46 2.72
C LEU A 117 -12.65 -2.09 2.08
N TYR A 118 -11.54 -2.46 2.71
CA TYR A 118 -10.18 -2.13 2.28
C TYR A 118 -9.34 -3.38 2.13
N ALA A 119 -8.48 -3.38 1.11
CA ALA A 119 -7.38 -4.33 0.99
C ALA A 119 -6.16 -3.57 0.47
N ASN A 120 -5.10 -3.54 1.25
CA ASN A 120 -3.90 -2.74 1.00
C ASN A 120 -2.66 -3.62 0.94
N ASN A 121 -1.74 -3.25 0.09
CA ASN A 121 -0.37 -3.73 0.10
C ASN A 121 0.56 -2.53 0.20
N TYR A 122 1.29 -2.44 1.27
CA TYR A 122 2.32 -1.44 1.53
C TYR A 122 3.68 -2.03 1.20
N PHE A 123 4.52 -1.28 0.52
CA PHE A 123 5.91 -1.66 0.26
C PHE A 123 6.82 -0.47 0.50
N THR A 124 7.60 -0.54 1.57
CA THR A 124 8.57 0.49 1.94
C THR A 124 9.99 0.01 1.64
N GLN A 125 10.80 0.90 1.10
CA GLN A 125 12.20 0.66 0.82
C GLN A 125 13.03 1.84 1.32
N THR A 126 14.04 1.56 2.16
CA THR A 126 15.00 2.53 2.68
C THR A 126 16.41 2.18 2.24
N GLU A 127 17.39 3.07 2.49
CA GLU A 127 18.81 2.74 2.28
C GLU A 127 19.28 1.61 3.21
N GLU A 128 18.75 1.57 4.43
CA GLU A 128 19.10 0.58 5.45
C GLU A 128 18.40 -0.77 5.19
N GLU A 129 17.20 -0.72 4.64
CA GLU A 129 16.39 -1.89 4.30
C GLU A 129 16.06 -1.90 2.80
N PRO A 130 17.03 -2.28 1.93
CA PRO A 130 16.87 -2.28 0.48
C PRO A 130 16.07 -3.50 0.01
N PHE A 131 14.83 -3.65 0.46
CA PHE A 131 13.94 -4.73 0.06
C PHE A 131 13.72 -4.78 -1.45
N LYS A 132 13.52 -5.98 -1.98
CA LYS A 132 13.22 -6.21 -3.39
C LYS A 132 11.70 -6.32 -3.57
N TYR A 133 11.12 -5.48 -4.39
CA TYR A 133 9.68 -5.44 -4.65
C TYR A 133 9.05 -6.80 -4.99
N PHE A 134 9.73 -7.65 -5.73
CA PHE A 134 9.21 -8.98 -6.11
C PHE A 134 9.59 -10.10 -5.14
N ASN A 135 10.07 -9.76 -3.95
CA ASN A 135 10.32 -10.73 -2.88
C ASN A 135 9.09 -10.80 -1.95
N TYR A 136 8.36 -11.89 -2.02
CA TYR A 136 7.18 -12.18 -1.17
C TYR A 136 7.47 -13.28 -0.14
N SER A 137 8.73 -13.60 0.11
CA SER A 137 9.11 -14.64 1.08
C SER A 137 8.88 -14.14 2.49
N SER A 138 8.26 -14.96 3.33
CA SER A 138 8.04 -14.70 4.75
C SER A 138 9.35 -14.31 5.45
N HIS A 139 9.32 -13.35 6.37
CA HIS A 139 10.42 -12.80 7.16
C HIS A 139 11.52 -12.07 6.36
N SER A 140 11.41 -11.95 5.04
CA SER A 140 12.40 -11.24 4.21
C SER A 140 11.77 -10.33 3.16
N THR A 141 10.46 -10.22 3.15
CA THR A 141 9.72 -9.30 2.28
C THR A 141 9.66 -7.92 2.90
N GLY A 142 9.66 -6.88 2.06
CA GLY A 142 9.31 -5.51 2.47
C GLY A 142 7.81 -5.22 2.33
N HIS A 143 7.01 -6.20 1.88
CA HIS A 143 5.56 -6.04 1.77
C HIS A 143 4.84 -6.24 3.08
N THR A 144 3.80 -5.44 3.30
CA THR A 144 2.82 -5.60 4.39
C THR A 144 1.43 -5.61 3.78
N PHE A 145 0.64 -6.64 4.09
CA PHE A 145 -0.72 -6.81 3.56
C PHE A 145 -1.74 -6.60 4.65
N GLU A 146 -2.65 -5.67 4.43
CA GLU A 146 -3.68 -5.26 5.37
C GLU A 146 -5.08 -5.41 4.78
N VAL A 147 -6.04 -5.77 5.60
CA VAL A 147 -7.47 -5.66 5.29
C VAL A 147 -8.14 -4.79 6.33
N GLY A 148 -9.23 -4.13 5.92
CA GLY A 148 -9.95 -3.26 6.81
C GLY A 148 -11.41 -3.12 6.45
N ALA A 149 -12.16 -2.56 7.38
CA ALA A 149 -13.55 -2.16 7.19
C ALA A 149 -13.82 -0.85 7.92
N GLY A 150 -14.53 0.05 7.27
CA GLY A 150 -15.02 1.31 7.83
C GLY A 150 -16.53 1.39 7.76
N TYR A 151 -17.16 2.01 8.75
CA TYR A 151 -18.60 2.24 8.76
C TYR A 151 -18.90 3.66 9.23
N MET A 152 -19.58 4.44 8.38
CA MET A 152 -20.12 5.75 8.72
C MET A 152 -21.51 5.61 9.32
N LEU A 153 -21.74 6.16 10.52
CA LEU A 153 -23.01 5.99 11.22
C LEU A 153 -24.20 6.52 10.42
N SER A 154 -24.11 7.75 9.94
CA SER A 154 -25.12 8.34 9.06
C SER A 154 -24.62 9.64 8.42
N GLU A 155 -25.26 10.09 7.35
CA GLU A 155 -25.01 11.40 6.74
C GLU A 155 -25.26 12.59 7.69
N LYS A 156 -26.25 12.46 8.61
CA LYS A 156 -26.57 13.52 9.58
C LYS A 156 -25.58 13.58 10.75
N PHE A 157 -24.95 12.46 11.05
CA PHE A 157 -23.91 12.35 12.07
C PHE A 157 -22.80 11.49 11.47
N PRO A 158 -21.87 12.10 10.73
CA PRO A 158 -20.91 11.40 9.89
C PRO A 158 -19.71 10.86 10.67
N LEU A 159 -19.93 10.40 11.90
CA LEU A 159 -18.91 9.67 12.66
C LEU A 159 -18.62 8.34 11.96
N SER A 160 -17.38 8.14 11.58
CA SER A 160 -16.90 6.91 11.00
C SER A 160 -16.07 6.13 12.04
N VAL A 161 -16.23 4.81 12.01
CA VAL A 161 -15.43 3.85 12.79
C VAL A 161 -14.77 2.93 11.79
N SER A 162 -13.44 2.82 11.84
CA SER A 162 -12.67 1.96 10.95
C SER A 162 -11.80 1.00 11.74
N TRP A 163 -11.61 -0.20 11.20
CA TRP A 163 -10.72 -1.22 11.73
C TRP A 163 -9.85 -1.79 10.61
N TYR A 164 -8.56 -1.86 10.85
CA TYR A 164 -7.57 -2.41 9.93
C TYR A 164 -6.75 -3.47 10.65
N THR A 165 -6.35 -4.53 9.94
CA THR A 165 -5.48 -5.59 10.47
C THR A 165 -4.51 -6.07 9.41
N THR A 166 -3.23 -6.05 9.73
CA THR A 166 -2.18 -6.67 8.93
C THR A 166 -2.25 -8.18 9.10
N PHE A 167 -2.42 -8.91 7.99
CA PHE A 167 -2.58 -10.36 8.01
C PHE A 167 -1.42 -11.12 7.37
N ALA A 168 -0.58 -10.44 6.56
CA ALA A 168 0.56 -11.05 5.89
C ALA A 168 1.68 -10.04 5.66
N GLY A 169 2.85 -10.53 5.25
CA GLY A 169 4.03 -9.72 4.96
C GLY A 169 4.92 -9.50 6.18
N ASN A 170 5.59 -8.36 6.24
CA ASN A 170 6.54 -7.99 7.29
C ASN A 170 5.80 -7.40 8.50
N ASP A 171 5.24 -8.27 9.33
CA ASP A 171 4.48 -7.90 10.54
C ASP A 171 4.73 -8.94 11.64
N TYR A 172 5.86 -8.78 12.34
CA TYR A 172 6.32 -9.73 13.36
C TYR A 172 6.69 -9.01 14.64
N ARG A 173 6.40 -9.66 15.77
CA ARG A 173 6.89 -9.29 17.09
C ARG A 173 8.35 -9.69 17.25
N GLU A 174 9.03 -9.17 18.25
CA GLU A 174 10.40 -9.55 18.59
C GLU A 174 10.61 -11.06 18.78
N ASN A 175 9.59 -11.77 19.26
CA ASN A 175 9.63 -13.24 19.44
C ASN A 175 9.46 -14.02 18.11
N GLY A 176 9.37 -13.35 16.97
CA GLY A 176 9.20 -13.94 15.65
C GLY A 176 7.77 -14.38 15.30
N ASN A 177 6.81 -14.22 16.20
CA ASN A 177 5.40 -14.48 15.91
C ASN A 177 4.78 -13.32 15.14
N ARG A 178 3.78 -13.63 14.29
CA ARG A 178 3.01 -12.60 13.61
C ARG A 178 2.30 -11.69 14.62
N ALA A 179 2.43 -10.38 14.43
CA ALA A 179 1.87 -9.39 15.34
C ALA A 179 0.36 -9.20 15.14
N TRP A 180 -0.16 -9.43 13.92
CA TRP A 180 -1.52 -9.07 13.55
C TRP A 180 -1.81 -7.61 13.86
N SER A 181 -0.86 -6.74 13.52
CA SER A 181 -0.92 -5.32 13.82
C SER A 181 -2.26 -4.76 13.41
N SER A 182 -2.97 -4.19 14.37
CA SER A 182 -4.32 -3.68 14.15
C SER A 182 -4.44 -2.24 14.59
N TYR A 183 -5.20 -1.47 13.81
CA TYR A 183 -5.46 -0.06 14.05
C TYR A 183 -6.96 0.20 13.95
N CYS A 184 -7.49 0.86 14.96
CA CYS A 184 -8.85 1.35 14.99
C CYS A 184 -8.87 2.87 14.95
N GLU A 185 -9.80 3.46 14.22
CA GLU A 185 -9.96 4.90 14.13
C GLU A 185 -11.41 5.32 14.26
N LEU A 186 -11.61 6.39 15.00
CA LEU A 186 -12.82 7.21 14.99
C LEU A 186 -12.50 8.49 14.23
N SER A 187 -13.31 8.87 13.27
CA SER A 187 -13.12 10.07 12.45
C SER A 187 -14.43 10.82 12.28
N TYR A 188 -14.38 12.14 12.45
CA TYR A 188 -15.56 12.99 12.33
C TYR A 188 -15.26 14.21 11.45
N PRO A 189 -15.72 14.25 10.19
CA PRO A 189 -15.60 15.39 9.31
C PRO A 189 -16.64 16.47 9.66
N PHE A 190 -16.23 17.73 9.53
CA PHE A 190 -17.10 18.90 9.68
C PHE A 190 -16.55 20.05 8.84
N SER A 191 -17.35 21.10 8.67
CA SER A 191 -16.89 22.30 7.94
C SER A 191 -17.10 23.55 8.77
N VAL A 192 -16.14 24.45 8.71
CA VAL A 192 -16.23 25.77 9.30
C VAL A 192 -16.08 26.80 8.18
N LYS A 193 -17.19 27.43 7.80
CA LYS A 193 -17.27 28.27 6.58
C LYS A 193 -16.86 27.49 5.34
N ASP A 194 -15.77 27.91 4.69
CA ASP A 194 -15.19 27.37 3.47
C ASP A 194 -13.95 26.47 3.75
N VAL A 195 -13.77 26.05 4.98
CA VAL A 195 -12.71 25.14 5.40
C VAL A 195 -13.32 23.80 5.76
N ASN A 196 -12.89 22.72 5.09
CA ASN A 196 -13.22 21.36 5.44
C ASN A 196 -12.25 20.86 6.51
N MET A 197 -12.78 20.31 7.58
CA MET A 197 -12.00 19.86 8.72
C MET A 197 -12.37 18.44 9.12
N SER A 198 -11.45 17.74 9.79
CA SER A 198 -11.74 16.45 10.42
C SER A 198 -10.99 16.34 11.74
N VAL A 199 -11.63 15.73 12.71
CA VAL A 199 -10.95 15.24 13.93
C VAL A 199 -10.89 13.72 13.85
N GLU A 200 -9.78 13.15 14.34
CA GLU A 200 -9.57 11.71 14.36
C GLU A 200 -8.95 11.26 15.67
N ALA A 201 -9.27 10.03 16.08
CA ALA A 201 -8.66 9.38 17.22
C ALA A 201 -8.41 7.91 16.87
N GLY A 202 -7.15 7.50 16.91
CA GLY A 202 -6.70 6.18 16.53
C GLY A 202 -6.04 5.45 17.70
N PHE A 203 -6.27 4.14 17.78
CA PHE A 203 -5.69 3.29 18.80
C PHE A 203 -5.35 1.91 18.25
N THR A 204 -4.38 1.26 18.88
CA THR A 204 -4.07 -0.16 18.66
C THR A 204 -4.59 -0.99 19.84
N PRO A 205 -5.26 -2.15 19.58
CA PRO A 205 -5.88 -2.94 20.66
C PRO A 205 -4.90 -3.84 21.42
N TRP A 206 -3.72 -4.12 20.88
CA TRP A 206 -2.71 -5.02 21.45
C TRP A 206 -1.31 -4.67 20.95
N GLU A 207 -0.30 -5.41 21.40
CA GLU A 207 1.09 -5.35 20.90
C GLU A 207 1.13 -5.51 19.39
N SER A 208 1.69 -4.50 18.71
CA SER A 208 1.68 -4.36 17.26
C SER A 208 2.82 -3.45 16.81
N MET A 209 2.89 -3.14 15.52
CA MET A 209 3.82 -2.13 14.98
C MET A 209 3.58 -0.72 15.55
N TYR A 210 2.41 -0.46 16.16
CA TYR A 210 2.03 0.85 16.67
C TYR A 210 2.40 1.07 18.16
N SER A 211 2.41 0.02 18.97
CA SER A 211 2.76 0.07 20.39
C SER A 211 2.91 -1.32 21.01
N ASP A 212 3.46 -1.38 22.24
CA ASP A 212 3.68 -2.60 23.02
C ASP A 212 2.41 -3.23 23.65
N LYS A 213 1.28 -2.49 23.65
CA LYS A 213 0.00 -2.92 24.23
C LYS A 213 -1.13 -2.06 23.67
N PHE A 214 -2.33 -2.12 24.28
CA PHE A 214 -3.39 -1.15 23.98
C PHE A 214 -2.92 0.27 24.26
N ASN A 215 -2.95 1.12 23.22
CA ASN A 215 -2.62 2.55 23.34
C ASN A 215 -3.41 3.38 22.33
N VAL A 216 -3.63 4.66 22.67
CA VAL A 216 -4.00 5.70 21.73
C VAL A 216 -2.71 6.18 21.06
N VAL A 217 -2.62 6.04 19.76
CA VAL A 217 -1.41 6.30 18.96
C VAL A 217 -1.60 7.45 17.96
N ASN A 218 -2.83 7.94 17.79
CA ASN A 218 -3.13 9.02 16.87
C ASN A 218 -4.28 9.89 17.43
N ILE A 219 -4.08 11.19 17.56
CA ILE A 219 -5.12 12.20 17.76
C ILE A 219 -4.84 13.29 16.73
N GLY A 220 -5.74 13.45 15.75
CA GLY A 220 -5.54 14.34 14.63
C GLY A 220 -6.61 15.41 14.50
N LEU A 221 -6.19 16.59 14.06
CA LEU A 221 -7.04 17.64 13.54
C LEU A 221 -6.51 18.03 12.17
N SER A 222 -7.31 17.88 11.13
CA SER A 222 -6.98 18.30 9.77
C SER A 222 -7.88 19.46 9.32
N ALA A 223 -7.35 20.31 8.45
CA ALA A 223 -8.07 21.37 7.78
C ALA A 223 -7.60 21.49 6.34
N THR A 224 -8.54 21.54 5.40
CA THR A 224 -8.29 21.70 3.96
C THR A 224 -9.10 22.87 3.43
N LYS A 225 -8.47 23.71 2.60
CA LYS A 225 -9.10 24.84 1.95
C LYS A 225 -8.71 24.92 0.50
N GLU A 226 -9.72 25.14 -0.37
CA GLU A 226 -9.54 25.42 -1.78
C GLU A 226 -9.14 26.89 -1.98
N ILE A 227 -7.94 27.14 -2.51
CA ILE A 227 -7.49 28.47 -2.89
C ILE A 227 -7.72 28.67 -4.38
N LYS A 228 -8.67 29.53 -4.72
CA LYS A 228 -8.98 29.86 -6.13
C LYS A 228 -7.83 30.64 -6.75
N ILE A 229 -7.12 30.05 -7.69
CA ILE A 229 -5.99 30.66 -8.41
C ILE A 229 -6.49 31.31 -9.71
N THR A 230 -7.35 30.63 -10.47
CA THR A 230 -7.98 31.16 -11.70
C THR A 230 -9.49 30.84 -11.69
N SER A 231 -10.22 31.23 -12.73
CA SER A 231 -11.63 30.86 -12.88
C SER A 231 -11.84 29.34 -12.97
N ASN A 232 -10.83 28.61 -13.46
CA ASN A 232 -10.92 27.18 -13.78
C ASN A 232 -9.96 26.30 -12.96
N PHE A 233 -9.18 26.91 -12.06
CA PHE A 233 -8.22 26.16 -11.23
C PHE A 233 -8.25 26.66 -9.79
N SER A 234 -8.46 25.72 -8.86
CA SER A 234 -8.29 25.89 -7.43
C SER A 234 -7.18 24.97 -6.93
N LEU A 235 -6.39 25.44 -6.00
CA LEU A 235 -5.32 24.70 -5.35
C LEU A 235 -5.77 24.33 -3.94
N PRO A 236 -6.00 23.06 -3.63
CA PRO A 236 -6.20 22.59 -2.25
C PRO A 236 -4.92 22.78 -1.45
N ILE A 237 -5.02 23.47 -0.33
CA ILE A 237 -3.99 23.54 0.69
C ILE A 237 -4.50 22.85 1.95
N PHE A 238 -3.65 22.17 2.68
CA PHE A 238 -4.05 21.53 3.93
C PHE A 238 -3.02 21.68 5.02
N GLY A 239 -3.50 21.55 6.26
CA GLY A 239 -2.67 21.46 7.46
C GLY A 239 -3.24 20.40 8.39
N LYS A 240 -2.34 19.66 9.07
CA LYS A 240 -2.71 18.64 10.05
C LYS A 240 -1.90 18.87 11.33
N LEU A 241 -2.57 18.81 12.48
CA LEU A 241 -1.94 18.72 13.79
C LEU A 241 -2.19 17.31 14.31
N ILE A 242 -1.14 16.56 14.58
CA ILE A 242 -1.21 15.14 14.91
C ILE A 242 -0.41 14.89 16.18
N ALA A 243 -1.04 14.33 17.20
CA ALA A 243 -0.38 13.89 18.42
C ALA A 243 -0.35 12.36 18.46
N ASN A 244 0.81 11.78 18.76
CA ASN A 244 0.95 10.40 19.19
C ASN A 244 1.19 10.37 20.70
N PRO A 245 0.16 10.09 21.53
CA PRO A 245 0.33 10.08 22.98
C PRO A 245 1.26 8.98 23.49
N TYR A 246 1.38 7.86 22.78
CA TYR A 246 2.26 6.76 23.15
C TYR A 246 3.73 7.12 22.97
N GLU A 247 4.07 7.76 21.84
CA GLU A 247 5.44 8.22 21.54
C GLU A 247 5.76 9.58 22.14
N GLU A 248 4.78 10.24 22.82
CA GLU A 248 4.90 11.60 23.36
C GLU A 248 5.29 12.64 22.30
N GLN A 249 4.82 12.44 21.04
CA GLN A 249 5.16 13.29 19.90
C GLN A 249 3.97 14.14 19.45
N LEU A 250 4.29 15.32 18.92
CA LEU A 250 3.35 16.24 18.29
C LEU A 250 3.91 16.69 16.94
N TYR A 251 3.13 16.50 15.89
CA TYR A 251 3.51 16.83 14.52
C TYR A 251 2.61 17.93 13.95
N PHE A 252 3.19 18.80 13.15
CA PHE A 252 2.47 19.72 12.30
C PHE A 252 2.84 19.47 10.83
N VAL A 253 1.88 19.01 10.06
CA VAL A 253 2.05 18.72 8.63
C VAL A 253 1.29 19.77 7.84
N PHE A 254 1.88 20.28 6.77
CA PHE A 254 1.18 21.11 5.80
C PHE A 254 1.52 20.63 4.39
N GLY A 255 0.62 20.89 3.45
CA GLY A 255 0.82 20.47 2.06
C GLY A 255 -0.14 21.12 1.09
N ILE A 256 0.06 20.78 -0.17
CA ILE A 256 -0.79 21.13 -1.30
C ILE A 256 -1.07 19.89 -2.14
N THR A 257 -2.24 19.87 -2.81
CA THR A 257 -2.63 18.80 -3.75
C THR A 257 -2.71 19.36 -5.17
N LEU A 258 -2.15 18.63 -6.14
CA LEU A 258 -2.24 18.91 -7.59
C LEU A 258 -3.02 17.83 -8.31
#